data_cc0f4b787ab6bbae8b40480269c98082
#
_entry.id   cc0f4b787ab6bbae8b40480269c98082
#
_cell.length_a   1.000
_cell.length_b   1.000
_cell.length_c   1.000
_cell.angle_alpha   90.00
_cell.angle_beta   90.00
_cell.angle_gamma   90.00
#
_symmetry.space_group_name_H-M   'P 1'
#
loop_
_entity.id
_entity.type
_entity.pdbx_description
1 polymer ?
#
loop_
_entity_poly.entity_id
_entity_poly.type
_entity_poly.pdbx_seq_one_letter_code
_entity_poly.pdbx_strand_id
1 'polypeptide(L)'
;MDVKTTFLNGDLEETVYMAQPKGFVVEGKEKMGCRLNKSIYGLKQASRQWYLKFDKTIKEFGFKENVEDNCVYAKFKNGKYIFLILYVDDILLASSDVSLLRETKSFLSSHFEMKDLSEANFVLGIEIHRDRNKGVLGLSQKQYIEKVLKKYSMHRCNASPAPIVKGDRYGEFQCPKNQYEIKQMKRVPYASAVGSLQYAQVCTRPDLAFVTGLLGRFQSNPGPEHWKLIKKVLRYLQGTKGLMLTYRKIESLHIVGYSDSDYAGDDRKFTSGYVFTLAGGAISWKSCKQTVTTSSTMYAEFVACYEATGQVNWLKKFIPGLKVVDDISRPLKLYFDNEPAVMYAHNNKSSGAAKHIDIKYYVVKVKVRDQTKSLEHISTVKMLADPLTKGLPPSVFKEHVADMGLRDSM
;
A
#
# COMPACT_ATOMS: atom_id res chain seq x y z
N MET A 1 12.40 -8.91 15.13
CA MET A 1 12.34 -9.04 16.61
C MET A 1 10.89 -8.77 17.01
N ASP A 2 10.46 -9.33 18.12
CA ASP A 2 9.08 -9.24 18.61
C ASP A 2 9.12 -8.78 20.08
N VAL A 3 8.33 -7.74 20.42
CA VAL A 3 8.28 -7.14 21.76
C VAL A 3 7.17 -7.82 22.56
N LYS A 4 7.53 -8.45 23.66
CA LYS A 4 6.53 -9.04 24.55
C LYS A 4 5.74 -7.95 25.28
N THR A 5 4.43 -8.17 25.40
CA THR A 5 3.52 -7.29 26.16
C THR A 5 3.70 -5.81 25.83
N THR A 6 3.78 -5.50 24.56
CA THR A 6 4.13 -4.19 23.97
C THR A 6 3.46 -3.00 24.66
N PHE A 7 2.14 -3.02 24.84
CA PHE A 7 1.42 -1.91 25.44
C PHE A 7 1.64 -1.76 26.94
N LEU A 8 2.09 -2.83 27.64
CA LEU A 8 2.48 -2.73 29.05
C LEU A 8 3.81 -1.97 29.28
N ASN A 9 4.55 -1.69 28.22
CA ASN A 9 5.75 -0.83 28.30
C ASN A 9 5.40 0.66 28.33
N GLY A 10 4.22 1.06 27.82
CA GLY A 10 3.78 2.45 27.79
C GLY A 10 3.46 2.98 29.19
N ASP A 11 3.95 4.19 29.49
CA ASP A 11 3.67 4.89 30.74
C ASP A 11 2.26 5.52 30.67
N LEU A 12 1.55 5.61 31.80
CA LEU A 12 0.27 6.29 31.90
C LEU A 12 0.46 7.69 32.50
N GLU A 13 0.10 8.72 31.78
CA GLU A 13 0.09 10.10 32.25
C GLU A 13 -1.17 10.41 33.07
N GLU A 14 -2.25 9.66 32.82
CA GLU A 14 -3.57 9.85 33.41
C GLU A 14 -3.89 8.76 34.43
N THR A 15 -4.68 9.09 35.45
CA THR A 15 -5.22 8.08 36.37
C THR A 15 -6.36 7.34 35.67
N VAL A 16 -6.13 6.07 35.36
CA VAL A 16 -7.11 5.20 34.70
C VAL A 16 -7.54 4.09 35.63
N TYR A 17 -8.85 3.85 35.71
CA TYR A 17 -9.42 2.75 36.47
C TYR A 17 -10.12 1.77 35.53
N MET A 18 -10.08 0.49 35.89
CA MET A 18 -10.82 -0.58 35.22
C MET A 18 -11.61 -1.41 36.23
N ALA A 19 -12.65 -2.07 35.79
CA ALA A 19 -13.31 -3.06 36.59
C ALA A 19 -12.37 -4.22 36.94
N GLN A 20 -12.52 -4.83 38.11
CA GLN A 20 -11.72 -6.00 38.44
C GLN A 20 -11.95 -7.11 37.41
N PRO A 21 -10.86 -7.75 36.87
CA PRO A 21 -11.01 -8.80 35.89
C PRO A 21 -11.78 -9.99 36.45
N LYS A 22 -12.56 -10.63 35.58
CA LYS A 22 -13.33 -11.81 35.95
C LYS A 22 -12.40 -12.91 36.50
N GLY A 23 -12.69 -13.45 37.67
CA GLY A 23 -11.84 -14.42 38.37
C GLY A 23 -10.78 -13.81 39.30
N PHE A 24 -10.63 -12.48 39.35
CA PHE A 24 -9.74 -11.75 40.25
C PHE A 24 -10.49 -10.75 41.13
N VAL A 25 -11.80 -10.88 41.20
CA VAL A 25 -12.64 -10.04 42.09
C VAL A 25 -12.35 -10.40 43.52
N VAL A 26 -11.94 -9.41 44.31
CA VAL A 26 -11.62 -9.59 45.72
C VAL A 26 -12.93 -9.60 46.52
N GLU A 27 -13.10 -10.63 47.34
CA GLU A 27 -14.28 -10.79 48.22
C GLU A 27 -14.42 -9.58 49.15
N GLY A 28 -15.64 -9.02 49.23
CA GLY A 28 -15.94 -7.80 49.99
C GLY A 28 -15.53 -6.50 49.35
N LYS A 29 -14.91 -6.54 48.13
CA LYS A 29 -14.45 -5.36 47.37
C LYS A 29 -14.99 -5.36 45.92
N GLU A 30 -16.10 -6.00 45.65
CA GLU A 30 -16.67 -6.19 44.30
C GLU A 30 -16.96 -4.88 43.59
N LYS A 31 -17.24 -3.81 44.34
CA LYS A 31 -17.52 -2.47 43.83
C LYS A 31 -16.28 -1.61 43.59
N MET A 32 -15.11 -2.09 43.95
CA MET A 32 -13.88 -1.34 43.76
C MET A 32 -13.29 -1.55 42.36
N GLY A 33 -12.76 -0.49 41.78
CA GLY A 33 -11.99 -0.54 40.56
C GLY A 33 -10.49 -0.77 40.81
N CYS A 34 -9.81 -1.35 39.80
CA CYS A 34 -8.37 -1.43 39.78
C CYS A 34 -7.79 -0.15 39.17
N ARG A 35 -6.91 0.54 39.90
CA ARG A 35 -6.09 1.62 39.31
C ARG A 35 -4.99 0.99 38.47
N LEU A 36 -4.87 1.42 37.22
CA LEU A 36 -3.80 0.96 36.33
C LEU A 36 -2.49 1.66 36.64
N ASN A 37 -1.42 0.89 36.76
CA ASN A 37 -0.06 1.41 36.92
C ASN A 37 0.69 1.55 35.58
N LYS A 38 0.22 0.85 34.54
CA LYS A 38 0.76 0.85 33.19
C LYS A 38 -0.34 0.83 32.16
N SER A 39 -0.04 1.23 30.95
CA SER A 39 -0.94 1.09 29.80
C SER A 39 -1.26 -0.39 29.53
N ILE A 40 -2.48 -0.70 29.14
CA ILE A 40 -2.94 -2.06 28.82
C ILE A 40 -3.59 -2.10 27.44
N TYR A 41 -3.69 -3.32 26.90
CA TYR A 41 -4.46 -3.56 25.67
C TYR A 41 -5.92 -3.15 25.83
N GLY A 42 -6.47 -2.46 24.81
CA GLY A 42 -7.83 -1.93 24.81
C GLY A 42 -7.96 -0.46 25.20
N LEU A 43 -6.96 0.16 25.77
CA LEU A 43 -6.96 1.61 26.00
C LEU A 43 -6.68 2.36 24.67
N LYS A 44 -7.42 3.43 24.41
CA LYS A 44 -7.26 4.25 23.19
C LYS A 44 -5.85 4.86 23.07
N GLN A 45 -5.23 5.24 24.18
CA GLN A 45 -3.91 5.85 24.25
C GLN A 45 -2.75 4.83 24.25
N ALA A 46 -3.00 3.52 24.38
CA ALA A 46 -1.97 2.52 24.61
C ALA A 46 -0.92 2.46 23.48
N SER A 47 -1.35 2.49 22.23
CA SER A 47 -0.44 2.48 21.08
C SER A 47 0.43 3.74 21.01
N ARG A 48 -0.14 4.92 21.35
CA ARG A 48 0.60 6.17 21.40
C ARG A 48 1.65 6.17 22.52
N GLN A 49 1.30 5.70 23.71
CA GLN A 49 2.22 5.65 24.84
C GLN A 49 3.39 4.68 24.57
N TRP A 50 3.10 3.54 23.95
CA TRP A 50 4.13 2.63 23.47
C TRP A 50 5.05 3.30 22.45
N TYR A 51 4.50 3.93 21.42
CA TYR A 51 5.29 4.64 20.42
C TYR A 51 6.21 5.69 21.05
N LEU A 52 5.71 6.55 21.94
CA LEU A 52 6.50 7.58 22.59
C LEU A 52 7.66 7.00 23.44
N LYS A 53 7.42 5.90 24.14
CA LYS A 53 8.45 5.18 24.91
C LYS A 53 9.53 4.63 24.00
N PHE A 54 9.11 3.96 22.92
CA PHE A 54 10.02 3.39 21.93
C PHE A 54 10.84 4.45 21.22
N ASP A 55 10.18 5.50 20.73
CA ASP A 55 10.81 6.62 20.01
C ASP A 55 11.90 7.28 20.83
N LYS A 56 11.61 7.59 22.09
CA LYS A 56 12.60 8.14 23.02
C LYS A 56 13.81 7.21 23.16
N THR A 57 13.58 5.94 23.43
CA THR A 57 14.63 4.95 23.65
C THR A 57 15.52 4.77 22.42
N ILE A 58 14.91 4.65 21.23
CA ILE A 58 15.70 4.39 20.01
C ILE A 58 16.48 5.63 19.53
N LYS A 59 15.96 6.84 19.79
CA LYS A 59 16.69 8.09 19.54
C LYS A 59 17.91 8.26 20.45
N GLU A 60 17.85 7.81 21.70
CA GLU A 60 18.99 7.79 22.61
C GLU A 60 20.13 6.89 22.08
N PHE A 61 19.80 5.84 21.34
CA PHE A 61 20.78 4.98 20.66
C PHE A 61 21.33 5.58 19.36
N GLY A 62 20.86 6.77 18.96
CA GLY A 62 21.34 7.52 17.81
C GLY A 62 20.62 7.23 16.49
N PHE A 63 19.45 6.62 16.54
CA PHE A 63 18.57 6.56 15.38
C PHE A 63 17.87 7.91 15.13
N LYS A 64 17.58 8.16 13.86
CA LYS A 64 16.76 9.29 13.42
C LYS A 64 15.51 8.77 12.74
N GLU A 65 14.36 9.31 13.10
CA GLU A 65 13.09 9.01 12.45
C GLU A 65 13.04 9.59 11.03
N ASN A 66 12.27 8.96 10.17
CA ASN A 66 11.99 9.50 8.85
C ASN A 66 10.93 10.61 8.94
N VAL A 67 11.09 11.66 8.14
CA VAL A 67 10.20 12.84 8.17
C VAL A 67 8.76 12.53 7.75
N GLU A 68 8.56 11.54 6.87
CA GLU A 68 7.25 11.19 6.31
C GLU A 68 6.61 9.97 6.98
N ASP A 69 7.39 9.17 7.73
CA ASP A 69 6.89 8.01 8.47
C ASP A 69 7.66 7.85 9.79
N ASN A 70 7.01 8.18 10.87
CA ASN A 70 7.58 8.18 12.22
C ASN A 70 7.88 6.75 12.75
N CYS A 71 7.39 5.69 12.10
CA CYS A 71 7.71 4.32 12.45
C CYS A 71 8.94 3.77 11.72
N VAL A 72 9.56 4.57 10.84
CA VAL A 72 10.77 4.23 10.09
C VAL A 72 11.95 5.02 10.62
N TYR A 73 12.98 4.33 11.05
CA TYR A 73 14.19 4.92 11.62
C TYR A 73 15.44 4.48 10.86
N ALA A 74 16.43 5.35 10.81
CA ALA A 74 17.73 5.07 10.21
C ALA A 74 18.87 5.52 11.14
N LYS A 75 19.95 4.73 11.18
CA LYS A 75 21.23 5.08 11.86
C LYS A 75 22.37 4.85 10.90
N PHE A 76 23.25 5.85 10.79
CA PHE A 76 24.45 5.81 9.95
C PHE A 76 25.69 5.96 10.85
N LYS A 77 26.66 5.05 10.72
CA LYS A 77 27.89 5.05 11.52
C LYS A 77 29.04 4.53 10.66
N ASN A 78 30.06 5.35 10.42
CA ASN A 78 31.29 4.97 9.71
C ASN A 78 31.02 4.31 8.33
N GLY A 79 30.16 4.89 7.51
CA GLY A 79 29.80 4.36 6.18
C GLY A 79 28.86 3.13 6.21
N LYS A 80 28.51 2.64 7.40
CA LYS A 80 27.53 1.56 7.60
C LYS A 80 26.18 2.14 7.95
N TYR A 81 25.11 1.40 7.65
CA TYR A 81 23.74 1.83 7.96
C TYR A 81 22.90 0.69 8.52
N ILE A 82 21.89 1.06 9.27
CA ILE A 82 20.82 0.18 9.73
C ILE A 82 19.50 0.93 9.69
N PHE A 83 18.48 0.27 9.13
CA PHE A 83 17.09 0.69 9.16
C PHE A 83 16.32 -0.12 10.19
N LEU A 84 15.36 0.54 10.82
CA LEU A 84 14.44 -0.06 11.76
C LEU A 84 13.04 0.37 11.37
N ILE A 85 12.13 -0.59 11.24
CA ILE A 85 10.70 -0.37 11.02
C ILE A 85 9.97 -0.93 12.22
N LEU A 86 9.19 -0.08 12.90
CA LEU A 86 8.36 -0.45 14.03
C LEU A 86 6.92 -0.68 13.54
N TYR A 87 6.38 -1.86 13.82
CA TYR A 87 4.97 -2.14 13.59
C TYR A 87 4.35 -2.79 14.82
N VAL A 88 3.82 -1.99 15.72
CA VAL A 88 3.26 -2.39 17.03
C VAL A 88 4.29 -3.15 17.85
N ASP A 89 4.27 -4.48 17.84
CA ASP A 89 5.17 -5.42 18.54
C ASP A 89 6.29 -5.96 17.63
N ASP A 90 6.09 -5.92 16.32
CA ASP A 90 7.09 -6.36 15.35
C ASP A 90 8.13 -5.27 15.04
N ILE A 91 9.40 -5.61 15.12
CA ILE A 91 10.51 -4.76 14.69
C ILE A 91 11.28 -5.45 13.57
N LEU A 92 11.32 -4.84 12.40
CA LEU A 92 12.14 -5.26 11.28
C LEU A 92 13.43 -4.46 11.24
N LEU A 93 14.57 -5.15 11.22
CA LEU A 93 15.90 -4.57 11.11
C LEU A 93 16.55 -4.95 9.79
N ALA A 94 17.11 -3.98 9.07
CA ALA A 94 17.89 -4.21 7.86
C ALA A 94 19.20 -3.43 7.96
N SER A 95 20.34 -4.11 7.90
CA SER A 95 21.65 -3.49 8.08
C SER A 95 22.64 -3.93 7.00
N SER A 96 23.53 -3.02 6.63
CA SER A 96 24.70 -3.31 5.80
C SER A 96 25.84 -3.99 6.57
N ASP A 97 25.75 -4.08 7.91
CA ASP A 97 26.83 -4.61 8.77
C ASP A 97 26.26 -5.48 9.90
N VAL A 98 26.82 -6.68 10.06
CA VAL A 98 26.36 -7.65 11.04
C VAL A 98 26.68 -7.21 12.49
N SER A 99 27.80 -6.51 12.70
CA SER A 99 28.17 -6.02 14.04
C SER A 99 27.21 -4.94 14.51
N LEU A 100 26.87 -3.99 13.63
CA LEU A 100 25.89 -2.94 13.90
C LEU A 100 24.49 -3.53 14.16
N LEU A 101 24.13 -4.60 13.42
CA LEU A 101 22.87 -5.33 13.66
C LEU A 101 22.83 -5.97 15.04
N ARG A 102 23.92 -6.65 15.45
CA ARG A 102 24.03 -7.28 16.78
C ARG A 102 24.02 -6.25 17.91
N GLU A 103 24.77 -5.14 17.76
CA GLU A 103 24.77 -4.02 18.71
C GLU A 103 23.34 -3.47 18.91
N THR A 104 22.60 -3.28 17.81
CA THR A 104 21.21 -2.80 17.87
C THR A 104 20.28 -3.79 18.55
N LYS A 105 20.37 -5.08 18.22
CA LYS A 105 19.56 -6.12 18.86
C LYS A 105 19.84 -6.21 20.36
N SER A 106 21.09 -6.13 20.76
CA SER A 106 21.51 -6.15 22.17
C SER A 106 20.97 -4.94 22.93
N PHE A 107 21.06 -3.75 22.33
CA PHE A 107 20.51 -2.52 22.90
C PHE A 107 18.98 -2.61 23.10
N LEU A 108 18.25 -3.05 22.09
CA LEU A 108 16.80 -3.21 22.18
C LEU A 108 16.41 -4.22 23.28
N SER A 109 17.10 -5.35 23.34
CA SER A 109 16.83 -6.41 24.34
C SER A 109 17.19 -6.00 25.77
N SER A 110 18.06 -5.00 25.96
CA SER A 110 18.37 -4.46 27.30
C SER A 110 17.31 -3.48 27.81
N HIS A 111 16.50 -2.91 26.92
CA HIS A 111 15.47 -1.94 27.28
C HIS A 111 14.04 -2.51 27.27
N PHE A 112 13.81 -3.53 26.46
CA PHE A 112 12.50 -4.16 26.29
C PHE A 112 12.63 -5.68 26.36
N GLU A 113 11.64 -6.35 26.94
CA GLU A 113 11.56 -7.81 26.87
C GLU A 113 11.22 -8.24 25.44
N MET A 114 12.19 -8.81 24.74
CA MET A 114 12.08 -9.10 23.31
C MET A 114 12.48 -10.52 22.98
N LYS A 115 11.91 -11.02 21.87
CA LYS A 115 12.32 -12.26 21.22
C LYS A 115 13.04 -11.94 19.91
N ASP A 116 14.26 -12.44 19.72
CA ASP A 116 14.91 -12.42 18.41
C ASP A 116 14.35 -13.56 17.55
N LEU A 117 13.72 -13.22 16.45
CA LEU A 117 13.14 -14.15 15.49
C LEU A 117 14.12 -14.56 14.38
N SER A 118 15.40 -14.18 14.51
CA SER A 118 16.46 -14.43 13.54
C SER A 118 16.24 -13.70 12.22
N GLU A 119 16.48 -14.35 11.07
CA GLU A 119 16.27 -13.76 9.74
C GLU A 119 14.76 -13.65 9.44
N ALA A 120 14.32 -12.47 9.02
CA ALA A 120 12.93 -12.21 8.74
C ALA A 120 12.53 -12.89 7.40
N ASN A 121 11.91 -14.05 7.48
CA ASN A 121 11.35 -14.77 6.34
C ASN A 121 9.84 -14.54 6.19
N PHE A 122 9.21 -13.97 7.21
CA PHE A 122 7.79 -13.71 7.25
C PHE A 122 7.51 -12.48 8.12
N VAL A 123 6.84 -11.46 7.57
CA VAL A 123 6.47 -10.24 8.29
C VAL A 123 5.07 -9.81 7.83
N LEU A 124 4.16 -9.56 8.77
CA LEU A 124 2.80 -9.06 8.49
C LEU A 124 2.06 -9.86 7.41
N GLY A 125 2.14 -11.19 7.43
CA GLY A 125 1.47 -12.04 6.45
C GLY A 125 2.13 -12.08 5.06
N ILE A 126 3.32 -11.48 4.91
CA ILE A 126 4.12 -11.46 3.69
C ILE A 126 5.34 -12.36 3.90
N GLU A 127 5.53 -13.31 3.00
CA GLU A 127 6.76 -14.13 2.93
C GLU A 127 7.84 -13.34 2.20
N ILE A 128 9.06 -13.36 2.74
CA ILE A 128 10.20 -12.64 2.19
C ILE A 128 11.22 -13.67 1.69
N HIS A 129 11.35 -13.75 0.39
CA HIS A 129 12.32 -14.60 -0.29
C HIS A 129 13.54 -13.79 -0.70
N ARG A 130 14.75 -14.29 -0.42
CA ARG A 130 16.00 -13.62 -0.76
C ARG A 130 16.96 -14.57 -1.46
N ASP A 131 17.39 -14.19 -2.64
CA ASP A 131 18.55 -14.80 -3.30
C ASP A 131 19.67 -13.75 -3.39
N ARG A 132 20.58 -13.78 -2.42
CA ARG A 132 21.68 -12.81 -2.35
C ARG A 132 22.70 -12.99 -3.48
N ASN A 133 22.83 -14.19 -4.01
CA ASN A 133 23.76 -14.48 -5.12
C ASN A 133 23.24 -13.87 -6.42
N LYS A 134 21.95 -13.98 -6.68
CA LYS A 134 21.29 -13.33 -7.81
C LYS A 134 20.94 -11.86 -7.56
N GLY A 135 21.07 -11.37 -6.33
CA GLY A 135 20.64 -10.02 -5.95
C GLY A 135 19.14 -9.80 -6.11
N VAL A 136 18.31 -10.79 -5.75
CA VAL A 136 16.85 -10.74 -5.89
C VAL A 136 16.17 -10.81 -4.55
N LEU A 137 15.16 -9.96 -4.35
CA LEU A 137 14.22 -9.98 -3.24
C LEU A 137 12.82 -10.20 -3.79
N GLY A 138 12.08 -11.16 -3.25
CA GLY A 138 10.68 -11.46 -3.58
C GLY A 138 9.78 -11.34 -2.36
N LEU A 139 8.64 -10.68 -2.51
CA LEU A 139 7.58 -10.57 -1.51
C LEU A 139 6.37 -11.39 -1.97
N SER A 140 5.98 -12.40 -1.20
CA SER A 140 4.90 -13.33 -1.53
C SER A 140 3.79 -13.31 -0.49
N GLN A 141 2.56 -13.43 -0.94
CA GLN A 141 1.39 -13.67 -0.09
C GLN A 141 0.73 -15.02 -0.39
N LYS A 142 1.48 -15.99 -0.90
CA LYS A 142 0.94 -17.30 -1.30
C LYS A 142 0.10 -17.94 -0.20
N GLN A 143 0.61 -18.03 1.01
CA GLN A 143 -0.11 -18.65 2.14
C GLN A 143 -1.40 -17.87 2.49
N TYR A 144 -1.35 -16.54 2.46
CA TYR A 144 -2.54 -15.71 2.68
C TYR A 144 -3.59 -15.95 1.60
N ILE A 145 -3.20 -15.91 0.32
CA ILE A 145 -4.10 -16.15 -0.82
C ILE A 145 -4.72 -17.55 -0.72
N GLU A 146 -3.96 -18.57 -0.36
CA GLU A 146 -4.49 -19.93 -0.16
C GLU A 146 -5.53 -20.00 0.97
N LYS A 147 -5.31 -19.27 2.09
CA LYS A 147 -6.30 -19.14 3.17
C LYS A 147 -7.59 -18.48 2.68
N VAL A 148 -7.46 -17.39 1.89
CA VAL A 148 -8.61 -16.68 1.30
C VAL A 148 -9.36 -17.60 0.34
N LEU A 149 -8.68 -18.29 -0.55
CA LEU A 149 -9.30 -19.24 -1.49
C LEU A 149 -10.04 -20.37 -0.78
N LYS A 150 -9.48 -20.91 0.30
CA LYS A 150 -10.14 -21.94 1.14
C LYS A 150 -11.38 -21.36 1.83
N LYS A 151 -11.29 -20.16 2.41
CA LYS A 151 -12.40 -19.47 3.09
C LYS A 151 -13.63 -19.31 2.19
N TYR A 152 -13.43 -19.04 0.90
CA TYR A 152 -14.51 -18.83 -0.07
C TYR A 152 -14.78 -20.08 -0.95
N SER A 153 -14.23 -21.25 -0.60
CA SER A 153 -14.39 -22.53 -1.33
C SER A 153 -13.93 -22.46 -2.80
N MET A 154 -12.94 -21.59 -3.10
CA MET A 154 -12.40 -21.34 -4.44
C MET A 154 -11.02 -22.01 -4.69
N HIS A 155 -10.51 -22.81 -3.75
CA HIS A 155 -9.19 -23.44 -3.83
C HIS A 155 -9.04 -24.52 -4.90
N ARG A 156 -10.16 -25.02 -5.46
CA ARG A 156 -10.21 -26.02 -6.55
C ARG A 156 -10.85 -25.49 -7.82
N CYS A 157 -11.07 -24.18 -7.93
CA CYS A 157 -11.70 -23.61 -9.13
C CYS A 157 -10.71 -23.50 -10.30
N ASN A 158 -11.24 -23.47 -11.52
CA ASN A 158 -10.44 -23.16 -12.70
C ASN A 158 -9.94 -21.73 -12.65
N ALA A 159 -8.69 -21.52 -13.06
CA ALA A 159 -8.07 -20.21 -13.14
C ALA A 159 -8.79 -19.27 -14.14
N SER A 160 -8.69 -17.95 -13.88
CA SER A 160 -9.04 -16.91 -14.84
C SER A 160 -7.77 -16.20 -15.30
N PRO A 161 -7.63 -15.84 -16.59
CA PRO A 161 -6.42 -15.19 -17.10
C PRO A 161 -6.26 -13.74 -16.64
N ALA A 162 -7.37 -13.09 -16.28
CA ALA A 162 -7.37 -11.72 -15.74
C ALA A 162 -8.54 -11.53 -14.76
N PRO A 163 -8.42 -10.60 -13.80
CA PRO A 163 -9.48 -10.34 -12.82
C PRO A 163 -10.68 -9.61 -13.45
N ILE A 164 -10.40 -8.74 -14.40
CA ILE A 164 -11.37 -8.00 -15.21
C ILE A 164 -10.81 -7.82 -16.62
N VAL A 165 -11.66 -7.84 -17.64
CA VAL A 165 -11.22 -7.73 -19.04
C VAL A 165 -11.91 -6.56 -19.73
N LYS A 166 -11.34 -6.13 -20.85
CA LYS A 166 -11.95 -5.08 -21.70
C LYS A 166 -13.37 -5.45 -22.07
N GLY A 167 -14.31 -4.52 -21.85
CA GLY A 167 -15.74 -4.73 -22.13
C GLY A 167 -16.57 -5.21 -20.94
N ASP A 168 -15.94 -5.69 -19.86
CA ASP A 168 -16.68 -5.94 -18.61
C ASP A 168 -17.22 -4.63 -18.05
N ARG A 169 -18.52 -4.57 -17.73
CA ARG A 169 -19.18 -3.39 -17.16
C ARG A 169 -19.83 -3.71 -15.83
N TYR A 170 -19.49 -2.93 -14.82
CA TYR A 170 -20.04 -3.04 -13.47
C TYR A 170 -20.43 -1.66 -12.96
N GLY A 171 -21.65 -1.54 -12.42
CA GLY A 171 -22.19 -0.25 -12.01
C GLY A 171 -23.37 -0.38 -11.06
N GLU A 172 -23.93 0.75 -10.66
CA GLU A 172 -25.09 0.83 -9.77
C GLU A 172 -26.34 0.17 -10.35
N PHE A 173 -26.45 0.06 -11.68
CA PHE A 173 -27.55 -0.62 -12.37
C PHE A 173 -27.68 -2.11 -12.00
N GLN A 174 -26.61 -2.73 -11.48
CA GLN A 174 -26.56 -4.12 -11.02
C GLN A 174 -26.80 -4.26 -9.50
N CYS A 175 -26.99 -3.16 -8.79
CA CYS A 175 -27.37 -3.19 -7.37
C CYS A 175 -28.79 -3.75 -7.21
N PRO A 176 -29.11 -4.41 -6.07
CA PRO A 176 -30.43 -4.91 -5.78
C PRO A 176 -31.49 -3.83 -5.85
N LYS A 177 -32.61 -4.13 -6.54
CA LYS A 177 -33.73 -3.18 -6.77
C LYS A 177 -34.95 -3.52 -5.92
N ASN A 178 -35.00 -4.69 -5.34
CA ASN A 178 -36.14 -5.16 -4.55
C ASN A 178 -35.69 -5.90 -3.28
N GLN A 179 -36.65 -6.08 -2.34
CA GLN A 179 -36.38 -6.69 -1.03
C GLN A 179 -35.90 -8.16 -1.13
N TYR A 180 -36.31 -8.88 -2.14
CA TYR A 180 -35.90 -10.26 -2.37
C TYR A 180 -34.40 -10.34 -2.70
N GLU A 181 -33.93 -9.55 -3.64
CA GLU A 181 -32.52 -9.46 -4.03
C GLU A 181 -31.64 -8.99 -2.84
N ILE A 182 -32.10 -7.98 -2.10
CA ILE A 182 -31.43 -7.51 -0.89
C ILE A 182 -31.29 -8.65 0.14
N LYS A 183 -32.36 -9.43 0.36
CA LYS A 183 -32.36 -10.55 1.30
C LYS A 183 -31.41 -11.68 0.86
N GLN A 184 -31.31 -11.96 -0.43
CA GLN A 184 -30.35 -12.91 -0.97
C GLN A 184 -28.90 -12.45 -0.73
N MET A 185 -28.60 -11.18 -1.02
CA MET A 185 -27.26 -10.64 -0.88
C MET A 185 -26.80 -10.48 0.58
N LYS A 186 -27.72 -10.34 1.55
CA LYS A 186 -27.38 -10.33 2.98
C LYS A 186 -26.68 -11.60 3.47
N ARG A 187 -26.88 -12.75 2.80
CA ARG A 187 -26.22 -14.02 3.13
C ARG A 187 -24.82 -14.14 2.51
N VAL A 188 -24.47 -13.26 1.58
CA VAL A 188 -23.21 -13.27 0.87
C VAL A 188 -22.16 -12.48 1.67
N PRO A 189 -21.00 -13.05 1.99
CA PRO A 189 -19.95 -12.36 2.76
C PRO A 189 -19.17 -11.36 1.89
N TYR A 190 -19.87 -10.43 1.21
CA TYR A 190 -19.31 -9.54 0.20
C TYR A 190 -18.22 -8.63 0.78
N ALA A 191 -18.53 -7.87 1.83
CA ALA A 191 -17.59 -6.94 2.45
C ALA A 191 -16.33 -7.66 2.98
N SER A 192 -16.49 -8.85 3.57
CA SER A 192 -15.37 -9.67 4.02
C SER A 192 -14.49 -10.15 2.86
N ALA A 193 -15.09 -10.47 1.70
CA ALA A 193 -14.33 -10.86 0.52
C ALA A 193 -13.57 -9.68 -0.07
N VAL A 194 -14.21 -8.52 -0.23
CA VAL A 194 -13.55 -7.29 -0.69
C VAL A 194 -12.39 -6.92 0.23
N GLY A 195 -12.59 -6.95 1.56
CA GLY A 195 -11.52 -6.67 2.52
C GLY A 195 -10.34 -7.65 2.39
N SER A 196 -10.61 -8.94 2.12
CA SER A 196 -9.55 -9.93 1.87
C SER A 196 -8.77 -9.64 0.58
N LEU A 197 -9.46 -9.24 -0.49
CA LEU A 197 -8.83 -8.85 -1.76
C LEU A 197 -8.04 -7.56 -1.61
N GLN A 198 -8.56 -6.59 -0.84
CA GLN A 198 -7.90 -5.33 -0.57
C GLN A 198 -6.57 -5.50 0.16
N TYR A 199 -6.52 -6.40 1.15
CA TYR A 199 -5.28 -6.72 1.85
C TYR A 199 -4.23 -7.33 0.90
N ALA A 200 -4.63 -8.27 0.05
CA ALA A 200 -3.72 -8.81 -0.97
C ALA A 200 -3.20 -7.71 -1.90
N GLN A 201 -4.10 -6.85 -2.37
CA GLN A 201 -3.79 -5.74 -3.27
C GLN A 201 -2.81 -4.74 -2.66
N VAL A 202 -3.04 -4.31 -1.42
CA VAL A 202 -2.19 -3.28 -0.77
C VAL A 202 -0.79 -3.80 -0.48
N CYS A 203 -0.64 -5.09 -0.14
CA CYS A 203 0.65 -5.63 0.29
C CYS A 203 1.58 -6.00 -0.88
N THR A 204 1.12 -6.78 -1.87
CA THR A 204 2.02 -7.31 -2.92
C THR A 204 1.39 -7.43 -4.31
N ARG A 205 0.10 -7.07 -4.49
CA ARG A 205 -0.65 -7.33 -5.72
C ARG A 205 -1.21 -6.04 -6.35
N PRO A 206 -0.34 -5.18 -6.92
CA PRO A 206 -0.77 -3.96 -7.64
C PRO A 206 -1.77 -4.25 -8.77
N ASP A 207 -1.67 -5.40 -9.40
CA ASP A 207 -2.54 -5.89 -10.47
C ASP A 207 -4.02 -6.03 -10.08
N LEU A 208 -4.33 -6.04 -8.80
CA LEU A 208 -5.70 -6.08 -8.28
C LEU A 208 -6.28 -4.68 -7.98
N ALA A 209 -5.49 -3.60 -8.10
CA ALA A 209 -5.87 -2.28 -7.58
C ALA A 209 -7.18 -1.77 -8.19
N PHE A 210 -7.33 -1.85 -9.51
CA PHE A 210 -8.54 -1.39 -10.21
C PHE A 210 -9.77 -2.18 -9.77
N VAL A 211 -9.72 -3.51 -9.85
CA VAL A 211 -10.89 -4.36 -9.58
C VAL A 211 -11.31 -4.31 -8.11
N THR A 212 -10.37 -4.20 -7.16
CA THR A 212 -10.70 -4.06 -5.74
C THR A 212 -11.29 -2.69 -5.43
N GLY A 213 -10.77 -1.63 -6.04
CA GLY A 213 -11.35 -0.30 -5.97
C GLY A 213 -12.76 -0.24 -6.54
N LEU A 214 -13.00 -0.91 -7.66
CA LEU A 214 -14.33 -1.03 -8.28
C LEU A 214 -15.31 -1.78 -7.35
N LEU A 215 -14.93 -2.96 -6.84
CA LEU A 215 -15.74 -3.75 -5.91
C LEU A 215 -16.03 -3.01 -4.60
N GLY A 216 -15.07 -2.21 -4.13
CA GLY A 216 -15.21 -1.38 -2.93
C GLY A 216 -16.36 -0.37 -3.00
N ARG A 217 -16.72 0.10 -4.19
CA ARG A 217 -17.80 1.07 -4.41
C ARG A 217 -19.19 0.51 -4.06
N PHE A 218 -19.36 -0.81 -4.10
CA PHE A 218 -20.64 -1.47 -3.91
C PHE A 218 -20.79 -2.17 -2.55
N GLN A 219 -19.91 -1.91 -1.58
CA GLN A 219 -19.96 -2.60 -0.28
C GLN A 219 -21.25 -2.37 0.50
N SER A 220 -21.88 -1.20 0.35
CA SER A 220 -23.13 -0.86 1.02
C SER A 220 -24.35 -1.55 0.41
N ASN A 221 -24.34 -1.82 -0.91
CA ASN A 221 -25.47 -2.39 -1.65
C ASN A 221 -25.00 -3.28 -2.81
N PRO A 222 -24.28 -4.40 -2.56
CA PRO A 222 -23.76 -5.25 -3.61
C PRO A 222 -24.86 -6.07 -4.30
N GLY A 223 -24.77 -6.22 -5.62
CA GLY A 223 -25.65 -7.12 -6.39
C GLY A 223 -25.00 -8.44 -6.74
N PRO A 224 -25.77 -9.42 -7.28
CA PRO A 224 -25.27 -10.74 -7.67
C PRO A 224 -24.12 -10.67 -8.67
N GLU A 225 -24.13 -9.73 -9.61
CA GLU A 225 -23.07 -9.57 -10.61
C GLU A 225 -21.77 -9.10 -9.97
N HIS A 226 -21.84 -8.23 -8.95
CA HIS A 226 -20.66 -7.84 -8.18
C HIS A 226 -20.05 -9.03 -7.42
N TRP A 227 -20.88 -9.97 -6.93
CA TRP A 227 -20.40 -11.21 -6.34
C TRP A 227 -19.76 -12.16 -7.37
N LYS A 228 -20.30 -12.22 -8.59
CA LYS A 228 -19.67 -12.99 -9.69
C LYS A 228 -18.30 -12.42 -10.04
N LEU A 229 -18.14 -11.09 -10.02
CA LEU A 229 -16.84 -10.44 -10.22
C LEU A 229 -15.85 -10.84 -9.12
N ILE A 230 -16.25 -10.84 -7.84
CA ILE A 230 -15.39 -11.35 -6.75
C ILE A 230 -14.93 -12.77 -7.03
N LYS A 231 -15.83 -13.67 -7.46
CA LYS A 231 -15.45 -15.04 -7.82
C LYS A 231 -14.48 -15.08 -9.01
N LYS A 232 -14.62 -14.20 -10.00
CA LYS A 232 -13.68 -14.07 -11.12
C LYS A 232 -12.29 -13.65 -10.63
N VAL A 233 -12.20 -12.68 -9.69
CA VAL A 233 -10.95 -12.26 -9.06
C VAL A 233 -10.32 -13.40 -8.25
N LEU A 234 -11.10 -14.15 -7.49
CA LEU A 234 -10.61 -15.34 -6.76
C LEU A 234 -10.08 -16.43 -7.70
N ARG A 235 -10.71 -16.64 -8.86
CA ARG A 235 -10.20 -17.53 -9.91
C ARG A 235 -8.88 -17.02 -10.49
N TYR A 236 -8.73 -15.74 -10.70
CA TYR A 236 -7.47 -15.13 -11.10
C TYR A 236 -6.38 -15.36 -10.05
N LEU A 237 -6.68 -15.11 -8.77
CA LEU A 237 -5.77 -15.41 -7.66
C LEU A 237 -5.40 -16.89 -7.56
N GLN A 238 -6.32 -17.82 -7.85
CA GLN A 238 -6.01 -19.26 -7.90
C GLN A 238 -4.93 -19.57 -8.94
N GLY A 239 -5.01 -18.94 -10.11
CA GLY A 239 -4.01 -19.12 -11.18
C GLY A 239 -2.70 -18.39 -10.96
N THR A 240 -2.70 -17.38 -10.06
CA THR A 240 -1.56 -16.47 -9.86
C THR A 240 -1.08 -16.41 -8.41
N LYS A 241 -1.44 -17.36 -7.58
CA LYS A 241 -1.06 -17.40 -6.16
C LYS A 241 0.44 -17.52 -5.91
N GLY A 242 1.19 -18.02 -6.90
CA GLY A 242 2.64 -18.14 -6.86
C GLY A 242 3.38 -16.86 -7.20
N LEU A 243 2.71 -15.84 -7.75
CA LEU A 243 3.36 -14.58 -8.10
C LEU A 243 3.92 -13.88 -6.86
N MET A 244 5.16 -13.41 -7.00
CA MET A 244 5.88 -12.60 -6.02
C MET A 244 6.17 -11.24 -6.60
N LEU A 245 6.03 -10.18 -5.81
CA LEU A 245 6.53 -8.86 -6.15
C LEU A 245 8.05 -8.86 -5.94
N THR A 246 8.81 -8.70 -7.03
CA THR A 246 10.25 -8.92 -7.06
C THR A 246 11.01 -7.64 -7.30
N TYR A 247 12.16 -7.51 -6.61
CA TYR A 247 13.12 -6.43 -6.75
C TYR A 247 14.49 -7.01 -7.06
N ARG A 248 15.25 -6.36 -7.93
CA ARG A 248 16.57 -6.83 -8.36
C ARG A 248 17.64 -5.81 -8.06
N LYS A 249 18.80 -6.27 -7.65
CA LYS A 249 19.97 -5.41 -7.52
C LYS A 249 20.32 -4.84 -8.91
N ILE A 250 20.34 -3.52 -9.01
CA ILE A 250 20.72 -2.77 -10.22
C ILE A 250 21.82 -1.78 -9.86
N GLU A 251 22.60 -1.35 -10.83
CA GLU A 251 23.74 -0.43 -10.61
C GLU A 251 23.29 0.96 -10.15
N SER A 252 22.15 1.42 -10.62
CA SER A 252 21.62 2.73 -10.26
C SER A 252 20.13 2.65 -9.94
N LEU A 253 19.77 3.09 -8.74
CA LEU A 253 18.39 3.08 -8.25
C LEU A 253 17.65 4.33 -8.72
N HIS A 254 16.78 4.18 -9.71
CA HIS A 254 15.91 5.24 -10.20
C HIS A 254 14.45 4.92 -9.90
N ILE A 255 13.73 5.91 -9.39
CA ILE A 255 12.29 5.83 -9.26
C ILE A 255 11.65 6.33 -10.52
N VAL A 256 10.76 5.53 -11.08
CA VAL A 256 9.98 5.87 -12.27
C VAL A 256 8.50 5.75 -11.93
N GLY A 257 7.72 6.77 -12.28
CA GLY A 257 6.27 6.80 -12.10
C GLY A 257 5.55 6.69 -13.45
N TYR A 258 4.35 6.13 -13.41
CA TYR A 258 3.39 6.09 -14.52
C TYR A 258 2.05 6.55 -14.00
N SER A 259 1.33 7.36 -14.77
CA SER A 259 0.00 7.85 -14.42
C SER A 259 -0.91 7.81 -15.63
N ASP A 260 -2.12 7.30 -15.42
CA ASP A 260 -3.16 7.16 -16.43
C ASP A 260 -4.52 7.52 -15.88
N SER A 261 -5.46 7.87 -16.75
CA SER A 261 -6.87 7.97 -16.41
C SER A 261 -7.74 7.35 -17.49
N ASP A 262 -8.77 6.61 -17.08
CA ASP A 262 -9.72 6.03 -18.00
C ASP A 262 -11.17 6.33 -17.60
N TYR A 263 -12.02 6.47 -18.62
CA TYR A 263 -13.45 6.75 -18.45
C TYR A 263 -14.18 5.48 -17.98
N ALA A 264 -14.67 5.51 -16.76
CA ALA A 264 -15.31 4.35 -16.11
C ALA A 264 -16.81 4.19 -16.45
N GLY A 265 -17.23 4.46 -17.69
CA GLY A 265 -18.57 4.13 -18.19
C GLY A 265 -19.72 4.92 -17.55
N ASP A 266 -20.58 4.27 -16.76
CA ASP A 266 -21.92 4.77 -16.40
C ASP A 266 -21.98 6.00 -15.48
N ASP A 267 -20.92 6.30 -14.73
CA ASP A 267 -20.95 7.35 -13.69
C ASP A 267 -20.44 8.72 -14.16
N ARG A 268 -20.07 8.88 -15.42
CA ARG A 268 -19.48 10.11 -15.99
C ARG A 268 -18.22 10.60 -15.21
N LYS A 269 -17.56 9.71 -14.48
CA LYS A 269 -16.33 10.00 -13.73
C LYS A 269 -15.21 9.07 -14.16
N PHE A 270 -14.04 9.65 -14.31
CA PHE A 270 -12.84 8.91 -14.66
C PHE A 270 -12.27 8.16 -13.44
N THR A 271 -11.47 7.16 -13.71
CA THR A 271 -10.63 6.48 -12.72
C THR A 271 -9.19 6.90 -12.96
N SER A 272 -8.52 7.42 -11.93
CA SER A 272 -7.09 7.68 -11.96
C SER A 272 -6.32 6.46 -11.46
N GLY A 273 -5.20 6.17 -12.10
CA GLY A 273 -4.24 5.17 -11.68
C GLY A 273 -2.82 5.71 -11.70
N TYR A 274 -2.01 5.33 -10.71
CA TYR A 274 -0.58 5.52 -10.78
C TYR A 274 0.18 4.32 -10.21
N VAL A 275 1.37 4.11 -10.72
CA VAL A 275 2.33 3.15 -10.17
C VAL A 275 3.73 3.74 -10.22
N PHE A 276 4.48 3.58 -9.13
CA PHE A 276 5.90 3.91 -9.04
C PHE A 276 6.70 2.63 -8.89
N THR A 277 7.79 2.54 -9.65
CA THR A 277 8.69 1.38 -9.65
C THR A 277 10.08 1.76 -9.18
N LEU A 278 10.75 0.82 -8.53
CA LEU A 278 12.14 0.89 -8.11
C LEU A 278 12.74 -0.52 -8.20
N ALA A 279 13.96 -0.63 -8.68
CA ALA A 279 14.66 -1.92 -8.77
C ALA A 279 13.87 -3.02 -9.51
N GLY A 280 13.08 -2.62 -10.53
CA GLY A 280 12.31 -3.53 -11.39
C GLY A 280 10.98 -4.02 -10.78
N GLY A 281 10.54 -3.49 -9.64
CA GLY A 281 9.27 -3.81 -9.00
C GLY A 281 8.48 -2.58 -8.57
N ALA A 282 7.16 -2.71 -8.47
CA ALA A 282 6.27 -1.66 -7.97
C ALA A 282 6.51 -1.42 -6.47
N ILE A 283 6.66 -0.15 -6.08
CA ILE A 283 6.87 0.28 -4.69
C ILE A 283 5.70 1.09 -4.13
N SER A 284 4.90 1.68 -5.01
CA SER A 284 3.70 2.42 -4.63
C SER A 284 2.71 2.43 -5.80
N TRP A 285 1.43 2.22 -5.51
CA TRP A 285 0.39 2.19 -6.53
C TRP A 285 -0.97 2.59 -5.93
N LYS A 286 -1.83 3.13 -6.79
CA LYS A 286 -3.19 3.50 -6.42
C LYS A 286 -4.12 3.43 -7.63
N SER A 287 -5.34 3.00 -7.39
CA SER A 287 -6.47 3.14 -8.30
C SER A 287 -7.60 3.82 -7.54
N CYS A 288 -8.12 4.92 -8.04
CA CYS A 288 -9.23 5.62 -7.39
C CYS A 288 -10.15 6.31 -8.41
N LYS A 289 -11.44 6.33 -8.09
CA LYS A 289 -12.42 7.11 -8.85
C LYS A 289 -12.18 8.60 -8.60
N GLN A 290 -12.10 9.41 -9.65
CA GLN A 290 -11.95 10.86 -9.52
C GLN A 290 -13.14 11.48 -8.78
N THR A 291 -12.87 12.40 -7.89
CA THR A 291 -13.92 13.15 -7.17
C THR A 291 -14.56 14.22 -8.04
N VAL A 292 -13.83 14.70 -9.05
CA VAL A 292 -14.24 15.77 -9.97
C VAL A 292 -14.75 15.16 -11.26
N THR A 293 -15.86 15.68 -11.78
CA THR A 293 -16.32 15.37 -13.13
C THR A 293 -15.55 16.25 -14.11
N THR A 294 -14.84 15.64 -15.05
CA THR A 294 -14.05 16.34 -16.06
C THR A 294 -14.77 16.30 -17.41
N SER A 295 -14.63 17.38 -18.19
CA SER A 295 -15.30 17.54 -19.47
C SER A 295 -14.54 16.91 -20.65
N SER A 296 -13.28 16.48 -20.43
CA SER A 296 -12.45 15.86 -21.46
C SER A 296 -11.45 14.87 -20.87
N THR A 297 -10.96 13.96 -21.71
CA THR A 297 -9.89 13.01 -21.37
C THR A 297 -8.61 13.72 -20.93
N MET A 298 -8.21 14.79 -21.62
CA MET A 298 -7.06 15.60 -21.24
C MET A 298 -7.13 16.13 -19.81
N TYR A 299 -8.31 16.61 -19.38
CA TYR A 299 -8.47 17.09 -17.99
C TYR A 299 -8.47 15.94 -17.00
N ALA A 300 -8.99 14.77 -17.36
CA ALA A 300 -8.95 13.59 -16.51
C ALA A 300 -7.53 13.11 -16.30
N GLU A 301 -6.72 13.07 -17.37
CA GLU A 301 -5.28 12.77 -17.31
C GLU A 301 -4.56 13.74 -16.38
N PHE A 302 -4.94 15.01 -16.46
CA PHE A 302 -4.34 16.04 -15.61
C PHE A 302 -4.69 15.86 -14.13
N VAL A 303 -5.91 15.41 -13.81
CA VAL A 303 -6.30 15.05 -12.43
C VAL A 303 -5.51 13.85 -11.94
N ALA A 304 -5.29 12.83 -12.78
CA ALA A 304 -4.45 11.69 -12.45
C ALA A 304 -3.00 12.12 -12.18
N CYS A 305 -2.46 13.02 -13.01
CA CYS A 305 -1.16 13.63 -12.80
C CYS A 305 -1.03 14.34 -11.45
N TYR A 306 -2.05 15.09 -11.06
CA TYR A 306 -2.07 15.77 -9.77
C TYR A 306 -2.05 14.78 -8.61
N GLU A 307 -2.82 13.70 -8.68
CA GLU A 307 -2.84 12.65 -7.65
C GLU A 307 -1.48 11.94 -7.55
N ALA A 308 -0.88 11.59 -8.70
CA ALA A 308 0.49 11.05 -8.74
C ALA A 308 1.54 12.04 -8.19
N THR A 309 1.33 13.36 -8.37
CA THR A 309 2.22 14.40 -7.83
C THR A 309 2.28 14.38 -6.30
N GLY A 310 1.16 14.08 -5.65
CA GLY A 310 1.14 13.88 -4.19
C GLY A 310 2.12 12.78 -3.75
N GLN A 311 2.11 11.66 -4.46
CA GLN A 311 3.02 10.54 -4.19
C GLN A 311 4.48 10.86 -4.55
N VAL A 312 4.74 11.62 -5.63
CA VAL A 312 6.08 12.13 -5.95
C VAL A 312 6.64 12.93 -4.79
N ASN A 313 5.84 13.86 -4.24
CA ASN A 313 6.28 14.69 -3.12
C ASN A 313 6.61 13.86 -1.89
N TRP A 314 5.78 12.87 -1.58
CA TRP A 314 6.03 11.94 -0.46
C TRP A 314 7.32 11.14 -0.68
N LEU A 315 7.51 10.53 -1.84
CA LEU A 315 8.72 9.77 -2.17
C LEU A 315 9.99 10.64 -2.10
N LYS A 316 9.91 11.89 -2.59
CA LYS A 316 11.05 12.84 -2.56
C LYS A 316 11.41 13.31 -1.15
N LYS A 317 10.59 13.11 -0.16
CA LYS A 317 10.90 13.40 1.24
C LYS A 317 11.25 12.12 2.02
N PHE A 318 10.57 11.01 1.75
CA PHE A 318 10.78 9.73 2.42
C PHE A 318 12.15 9.13 2.11
N ILE A 319 12.52 9.03 0.84
CA ILE A 319 13.71 8.28 0.38
C ILE A 319 15.04 8.95 0.75
N PRO A 320 15.20 10.30 0.71
CA PRO A 320 16.42 10.94 1.19
C PRO A 320 16.73 10.63 2.64
N GLY A 321 15.72 10.44 3.47
CA GLY A 321 15.90 10.02 4.86
C GLY A 321 16.58 8.65 5.00
N LEU A 322 16.46 7.79 3.98
CA LEU A 322 17.10 6.47 3.94
C LEU A 322 18.53 6.51 3.38
N LYS A 323 18.93 7.57 2.65
CA LYS A 323 20.26 7.75 2.03
C LYS A 323 20.75 6.55 1.20
N VAL A 324 19.82 5.82 0.58
CA VAL A 324 20.12 4.59 -0.21
C VAL A 324 19.95 4.79 -1.73
N VAL A 325 19.43 5.93 -2.16
CA VAL A 325 19.22 6.27 -3.56
C VAL A 325 20.06 7.50 -3.88
N ASP A 326 21.06 7.35 -4.72
CA ASP A 326 22.06 8.38 -4.99
C ASP A 326 21.49 9.57 -5.78
N ASP A 327 20.37 9.40 -6.50
CA ASP A 327 19.95 10.33 -7.54
C ASP A 327 18.53 10.94 -7.33
N ILE A 328 18.10 11.05 -6.07
CA ILE A 328 16.81 11.66 -5.77
C ILE A 328 16.82 13.20 -5.92
N SER A 329 18.02 13.79 -6.09
CA SER A 329 18.19 15.22 -6.42
C SER A 329 17.65 15.56 -7.80
N ARG A 330 17.67 14.62 -8.76
CA ARG A 330 17.10 14.79 -10.10
C ARG A 330 15.57 14.79 -10.07
N PRO A 331 14.93 15.44 -11.06
CA PRO A 331 13.48 15.34 -11.21
C PRO A 331 13.03 13.89 -11.30
N LEU A 332 12.02 13.48 -10.50
CA LEU A 332 11.43 12.15 -10.59
C LEU A 332 10.67 12.06 -11.92
N LYS A 333 10.99 11.06 -12.73
CA LYS A 333 10.32 10.83 -14.02
C LYS A 333 8.91 10.31 -13.81
N LEU A 334 7.94 10.96 -14.46
CA LEU A 334 6.54 10.55 -14.45
C LEU A 334 6.05 10.48 -15.90
N TYR A 335 5.66 9.29 -16.33
CA TYR A 335 5.22 9.01 -17.70
C TYR A 335 3.71 9.12 -17.86
N PHE A 336 3.29 9.66 -19.02
CA PHE A 336 1.91 9.80 -19.48
C PHE A 336 1.82 9.35 -20.93
N ASP A 337 0.67 8.81 -21.33
CA ASP A 337 0.40 8.47 -22.72
C ASP A 337 -0.40 9.56 -23.47
N ASN A 338 -0.80 10.63 -22.79
CA ASN A 338 -1.49 11.77 -23.36
C ASN A 338 -0.52 12.94 -23.61
N GLU A 339 0.02 13.02 -24.83
CA GLU A 339 0.96 14.08 -25.24
C GLU A 339 0.42 15.50 -25.03
N PRO A 340 -0.85 15.84 -25.39
CA PRO A 340 -1.45 17.14 -25.07
C PRO A 340 -1.40 17.48 -23.58
N ALA A 341 -1.61 16.53 -22.68
CA ALA A 341 -1.53 16.77 -21.24
C ALA A 341 -0.09 17.11 -20.80
N VAL A 342 0.90 16.43 -21.36
CA VAL A 342 2.32 16.73 -21.12
C VAL A 342 2.69 18.11 -21.63
N MET A 343 2.34 18.44 -22.89
CA MET A 343 2.59 19.76 -23.48
C MET A 343 1.92 20.89 -22.68
N TYR A 344 0.69 20.65 -22.23
CA TYR A 344 -0.03 21.61 -21.44
C TYR A 344 0.59 21.85 -20.05
N ALA A 345 1.17 20.82 -19.43
CA ALA A 345 1.88 20.97 -18.19
C ALA A 345 3.19 21.78 -18.29
N HIS A 346 3.83 21.77 -19.44
CA HIS A 346 5.03 22.56 -19.74
C HIS A 346 4.70 24.00 -20.19
N ASN A 347 3.47 24.27 -20.66
CA ASN A 347 3.11 25.59 -21.19
C ASN A 347 2.78 26.59 -20.06
N ASN A 348 3.30 27.80 -20.16
CA ASN A 348 3.11 28.86 -19.15
C ASN A 348 1.79 29.65 -19.28
N LYS A 349 0.96 29.40 -20.31
CA LYS A 349 -0.29 30.12 -20.50
C LYS A 349 -1.36 29.61 -19.53
N SER A 350 -2.05 30.55 -18.85
CA SER A 350 -3.25 30.29 -18.05
C SER A 350 -4.43 30.00 -18.97
N SER A 351 -5.21 28.95 -18.73
CA SER A 351 -6.47 28.70 -19.40
C SER A 351 -7.63 29.06 -18.47
N GLY A 352 -8.67 29.68 -18.98
CA GLY A 352 -9.88 30.04 -18.22
C GLY A 352 -10.77 28.85 -17.85
N ALA A 353 -10.17 27.75 -17.37
CA ALA A 353 -10.87 26.55 -16.93
C ALA A 353 -11.46 26.74 -15.51
N ALA A 354 -12.40 25.89 -15.12
CA ALA A 354 -13.11 25.99 -13.85
C ALA A 354 -12.15 26.05 -12.63
N LYS A 355 -12.39 26.96 -11.70
CA LYS A 355 -11.53 27.30 -10.53
C LYS A 355 -10.95 26.09 -9.77
N HIS A 356 -11.69 25.00 -9.62
CA HIS A 356 -11.24 23.81 -8.90
C HIS A 356 -10.20 22.98 -9.68
N ILE A 357 -10.19 23.08 -11.00
CA ILE A 357 -9.21 22.45 -11.89
C ILE A 357 -7.95 23.31 -11.91
N ASP A 358 -8.10 24.65 -11.84
CA ASP A 358 -7.01 25.60 -11.86
C ASP A 358 -5.99 25.42 -10.70
N ILE A 359 -6.46 25.09 -9.49
CA ILE A 359 -5.57 24.84 -8.33
C ILE A 359 -4.74 23.58 -8.53
N LYS A 360 -5.37 22.47 -8.93
CA LYS A 360 -4.66 21.21 -9.21
C LYS A 360 -3.63 21.40 -10.32
N TYR A 361 -4.01 22.14 -11.32
CA TYR A 361 -3.22 22.52 -12.46
C TYR A 361 -1.99 23.36 -12.07
N TYR A 362 -2.20 24.39 -11.27
CA TYR A 362 -1.12 25.23 -10.77
C TYR A 362 -0.07 24.43 -9.98
N VAL A 363 -0.53 23.53 -9.10
CA VAL A 363 0.35 22.66 -8.31
C VAL A 363 1.23 21.78 -9.21
N VAL A 364 0.66 21.16 -10.24
CA VAL A 364 1.42 20.33 -11.19
C VAL A 364 2.48 21.15 -11.91
N LYS A 365 2.12 22.33 -12.45
CA LYS A 365 3.05 23.24 -13.14
C LYS A 365 4.18 23.72 -12.25
N VAL A 366 3.87 24.13 -11.03
CA VAL A 366 4.89 24.56 -10.06
C VAL A 366 5.90 23.43 -9.84
N LYS A 367 5.44 22.19 -9.65
CA LYS A 367 6.32 21.03 -9.41
C LYS A 367 7.15 20.62 -10.62
N VAL A 368 6.70 20.89 -11.83
CA VAL A 368 7.50 20.71 -13.04
C VAL A 368 8.56 21.81 -13.14
N ARG A 369 8.17 23.08 -12.94
CA ARG A 369 9.08 24.23 -12.98
C ARG A 369 10.16 24.14 -11.91
N ASP A 370 9.82 23.73 -10.70
CA ASP A 370 10.76 23.58 -9.58
C ASP A 370 11.64 22.32 -9.71
N GLN A 371 11.60 21.63 -10.84
CA GLN A 371 12.33 20.39 -11.11
C GLN A 371 12.11 19.28 -10.07
N THR A 372 10.95 19.31 -9.39
CA THR A 372 10.56 18.24 -8.48
C THR A 372 10.28 16.95 -9.23
N LYS A 373 9.71 17.05 -10.44
CA LYS A 373 9.44 15.96 -11.37
C LYS A 373 9.64 16.41 -12.81
N SER A 374 9.93 15.46 -13.69
CA SER A 374 9.83 15.62 -15.15
C SER A 374 8.62 14.84 -15.64
N LEU A 375 7.90 15.44 -16.58
CA LEU A 375 6.79 14.77 -17.27
C LEU A 375 7.26 14.36 -18.65
N GLU A 376 7.14 13.10 -18.98
CA GLU A 376 7.57 12.54 -20.25
C GLU A 376 6.43 11.77 -20.91
N HIS A 377 6.30 11.87 -22.22
CA HIS A 377 5.33 11.06 -22.97
C HIS A 377 5.87 9.62 -23.14
N ILE A 378 4.95 8.66 -23.03
CA ILE A 378 5.21 7.25 -23.34
C ILE A 378 4.07 6.71 -24.22
N SER A 379 4.36 5.74 -25.06
CA SER A 379 3.29 5.09 -25.85
C SER A 379 2.32 4.33 -24.96
N THR A 380 1.03 4.32 -25.29
CA THR A 380 -0.05 3.62 -24.56
C THR A 380 0.27 2.15 -24.33
N VAL A 381 0.94 1.46 -25.26
CA VAL A 381 1.35 0.05 -25.08
C VAL A 381 2.29 -0.14 -23.88
N LYS A 382 3.07 0.88 -23.53
CA LYS A 382 4.02 0.85 -22.40
C LYS A 382 3.48 1.54 -21.13
N MET A 383 2.23 1.99 -21.13
CA MET A 383 1.63 2.67 -19.98
C MET A 383 1.34 1.67 -18.86
N LEU A 384 2.27 1.57 -17.94
CA LEU A 384 2.20 0.61 -16.82
C LEU A 384 1.02 0.88 -15.85
N ALA A 385 0.43 2.07 -15.89
CA ALA A 385 -0.73 2.42 -15.07
C ALA A 385 -2.08 1.95 -15.65
N ASP A 386 -2.14 1.51 -16.91
CA ASP A 386 -3.36 1.03 -17.58
C ASP A 386 -4.15 -0.02 -16.77
N PRO A 387 -3.52 -1.08 -16.21
CA PRO A 387 -4.22 -2.08 -15.40
C PRO A 387 -4.88 -1.52 -14.13
N LEU A 388 -4.50 -0.29 -13.74
CA LEU A 388 -5.02 0.39 -12.54
C LEU A 388 -6.21 1.30 -12.85
N THR A 389 -6.57 1.46 -14.13
CA THR A 389 -7.64 2.37 -14.57
C THR A 389 -8.73 1.66 -15.36
N LYS A 390 -8.40 0.59 -16.08
CA LYS A 390 -9.31 -0.08 -17.02
C LYS A 390 -9.11 -1.59 -17.11
N GLY A 391 -10.12 -2.29 -17.63
CA GLY A 391 -9.99 -3.69 -18.02
C GLY A 391 -9.23 -3.82 -19.34
N LEU A 392 -8.27 -4.75 -19.40
CA LEU A 392 -7.40 -4.98 -20.56
C LEU A 392 -7.63 -6.36 -21.19
N PRO A 393 -7.22 -6.57 -22.45
CA PRO A 393 -7.09 -7.91 -23.00
C PRO A 393 -6.12 -8.74 -22.15
N PRO A 394 -6.38 -10.06 -21.92
CA PRO A 394 -5.58 -10.87 -21.01
C PRO A 394 -4.09 -10.93 -21.31
N SER A 395 -3.69 -10.93 -22.60
CA SER A 395 -2.27 -10.90 -22.99
C SER A 395 -1.58 -9.62 -22.55
N VAL A 396 -2.16 -8.46 -22.87
CA VAL A 396 -1.64 -7.13 -22.51
C VAL A 396 -1.59 -6.97 -20.99
N PHE A 397 -2.65 -7.41 -20.29
CA PHE A 397 -2.69 -7.39 -18.83
C PHE A 397 -1.53 -8.19 -18.22
N LYS A 398 -1.26 -9.40 -18.76
CA LYS A 398 -0.16 -10.25 -18.28
C LYS A 398 1.23 -9.60 -18.46
N GLU A 399 1.45 -8.90 -19.57
CA GLU A 399 2.70 -8.15 -19.81
C GLU A 399 2.88 -7.05 -18.75
N HIS A 400 1.87 -6.21 -18.53
CA HIS A 400 1.93 -5.18 -17.49
C HIS A 400 2.14 -5.76 -16.08
N VAL A 401 1.52 -6.89 -15.76
CA VAL A 401 1.73 -7.58 -14.47
C VAL A 401 3.20 -7.97 -14.29
N ALA A 402 3.85 -8.48 -15.35
CA ALA A 402 5.27 -8.82 -15.31
C ALA A 402 6.15 -7.55 -15.19
N ASP A 403 5.79 -6.45 -15.87
CA ASP A 403 6.51 -5.18 -15.82
C ASP A 403 6.35 -4.46 -14.46
N MET A 404 5.26 -4.71 -13.73
CA MET A 404 5.12 -4.31 -12.32
C MET A 404 6.04 -5.09 -11.37
N GLY A 405 6.77 -6.09 -11.86
CA GLY A 405 7.67 -6.93 -11.07
C GLY A 405 7.02 -8.17 -10.48
N LEU A 406 5.80 -8.54 -10.86
CA LEU A 406 5.14 -9.76 -10.43
C LEU A 406 5.60 -10.97 -11.25
N ARG A 407 6.29 -11.93 -10.60
CA ARG A 407 6.93 -13.07 -11.25
C ARG A 407 6.69 -14.37 -10.46
N ASP A 408 6.62 -15.50 -11.16
CA ASP A 408 6.43 -16.83 -10.54
C ASP A 408 7.69 -17.38 -9.86
N SER A 409 8.89 -16.86 -10.23
CA SER A 409 10.18 -17.33 -9.70
C SER A 409 11.18 -16.17 -9.62
N MET A 410 12.16 -16.32 -8.73
CA MET A 410 13.29 -15.40 -8.56
C MET A 410 14.43 -15.66 -9.57
#